data_0f95b37e215b89d39cc720a7ec3ae768
#
_entry.id   0f95b37e215b89d39cc720a7ec3ae768
#
_cell.length_a   1.000
_cell.length_b   1.000
_cell.length_c   1.000
_cell.angle_alpha   90.00
_cell.angle_beta   90.00
_cell.angle_gamma   90.00
#
_symmetry.space_group_name_H-M   'P 1'
#
loop_
_entity.id
_entity.type
_entity.pdbx_description
1 polymer ?
#
loop_
_entity_poly.entity_id
_entity_poly.type
_entity_poly.pdbx_seq_one_letter_code
_entity_poly.pdbx_strand_id
1 'polypeptide(L)'
;MYLASLLRMPQAYWAAISAMIVMQANLGAAVKQSWIRFAATAVGAAVSIPFAAYFDQNLFMFGVAVFITAVLCTFLHLDDGLRLAAVTVAIILLIPHTGHPWVPALNRFLEVAFGILIALLVAEFAFPSTALEELRRGLAAAYLNLDSFLEALLRRFRGENADDLEALRASLATLSRQNADFHAHGRYEPARWSARRITLVKLLQHQERMSQAEQTLDIACDASFCGGIDPQWEPEFSALCQGISAALQRIAEGISTRNFSTPEFDFAAAIHVLDAKANAARISGPPAAPTANSAPAAPTLEGVLRSHTIYFALETLAQELAAAQVTARELLAEGSTQSSAK
;
A
#
# COMPACT_ATOMS: atom_id res chain seq x y z
N MET A 1 -23.31 19.10 -17.63
CA MET A 1 -24.63 19.73 -17.70
C MET A 1 -25.18 19.76 -19.12
N TYR A 2 -24.46 20.27 -20.10
CA TYR A 2 -24.93 20.41 -21.49
C TYR A 2 -25.40 19.07 -22.10
N LEU A 3 -24.63 17.98 -21.94
CA LEU A 3 -24.99 16.64 -22.39
C LEU A 3 -26.26 16.08 -21.71
N ALA A 4 -26.43 16.33 -20.42
CA ALA A 4 -27.61 15.88 -19.69
C ALA A 4 -28.87 16.69 -20.04
N SER A 5 -28.72 17.98 -20.37
CA SER A 5 -29.81 18.81 -20.88
C SER A 5 -30.20 18.43 -22.29
N LEU A 6 -29.26 18.00 -23.14
CA LEU A 6 -29.52 17.48 -24.48
C LEU A 6 -30.38 16.20 -24.46
N LEU A 7 -30.20 15.36 -23.44
CA LEU A 7 -30.98 14.14 -23.16
C LEU A 7 -32.32 14.45 -22.48
N ARG A 8 -32.70 15.73 -22.33
CA ARG A 8 -33.96 16.18 -21.70
C ARG A 8 -34.16 15.62 -20.28
N MET A 9 -33.05 15.39 -19.53
CA MET A 9 -33.15 14.94 -18.13
C MET A 9 -33.77 16.05 -17.26
N PRO A 10 -34.80 15.75 -16.44
CA PRO A 10 -35.55 16.77 -15.68
C PRO A 10 -34.69 17.54 -14.68
N GLN A 11 -33.62 16.93 -14.15
CA GLN A 11 -32.74 17.50 -13.12
C GLN A 11 -31.28 17.30 -13.46
N ALA A 12 -30.85 17.76 -14.63
CA ALA A 12 -29.47 17.57 -15.17
C ALA A 12 -28.32 17.97 -14.23
N TYR A 13 -28.56 18.85 -13.27
CA TYR A 13 -27.55 19.24 -12.27
C TYR A 13 -27.13 18.10 -11.33
N TRP A 14 -28.01 17.12 -11.10
CA TRP A 14 -27.66 15.97 -10.27
C TRP A 14 -26.67 15.03 -10.96
N ALA A 15 -26.72 14.91 -12.25
CA ALA A 15 -25.70 14.19 -13.00
C ALA A 15 -24.31 14.85 -12.84
N ALA A 16 -24.26 16.18 -12.84
CA ALA A 16 -23.02 16.91 -12.60
C ALA A 16 -22.49 16.71 -11.16
N ILE A 17 -23.39 16.78 -10.15
CA ILE A 17 -23.02 16.49 -8.76
C ILE A 17 -22.52 15.05 -8.63
N SER A 18 -23.16 14.09 -9.29
CA SER A 18 -22.74 12.68 -9.29
C SER A 18 -21.38 12.50 -9.92
N ALA A 19 -21.11 13.17 -11.04
CA ALA A 19 -19.81 13.14 -11.68
C ALA A 19 -18.71 13.72 -10.77
N MET A 20 -18.95 14.85 -10.10
CA MET A 20 -17.98 15.44 -9.16
C MET A 20 -17.66 14.54 -7.96
N ILE A 21 -18.67 13.86 -7.40
CA ILE A 21 -18.48 12.96 -6.25
C ILE A 21 -17.66 11.73 -6.64
N VAL A 22 -17.83 11.23 -7.87
CA VAL A 22 -17.14 10.03 -8.38
C VAL A 22 -15.74 10.36 -8.90
N MET A 23 -15.49 11.61 -9.29
CA MET A 23 -14.18 12.01 -9.84
C MET A 23 -13.07 11.83 -8.81
N GLN A 24 -12.06 11.02 -9.17
CA GLN A 24 -10.91 10.67 -8.35
C GLN A 24 -9.63 10.85 -9.16
N ALA A 25 -8.51 10.94 -8.46
CA ALA A 25 -7.19 11.14 -9.09
C ALA A 25 -6.73 9.94 -9.94
N ASN A 26 -7.30 8.75 -9.71
CA ASN A 26 -7.00 7.55 -10.50
C ASN A 26 -8.25 6.77 -10.87
N LEU A 27 -8.18 6.03 -11.99
CA LEU A 27 -9.30 5.27 -12.54
C LEU A 27 -9.83 4.20 -11.57
N GLY A 28 -8.93 3.50 -10.86
CA GLY A 28 -9.34 2.44 -9.94
C GLY A 28 -10.17 2.96 -8.77
N ALA A 29 -9.78 4.11 -8.19
CA ALA A 29 -10.56 4.77 -7.15
C ALA A 29 -11.89 5.30 -7.68
N ALA A 30 -11.92 5.85 -8.91
CA ALA A 30 -13.14 6.31 -9.56
C ALA A 30 -14.13 5.16 -9.79
N VAL A 31 -13.67 4.00 -10.23
CA VAL A 31 -14.52 2.80 -10.41
C VAL A 31 -15.06 2.30 -9.07
N LYS A 32 -14.24 2.21 -8.03
CA LYS A 32 -14.70 1.84 -6.67
C LYS A 32 -15.78 2.80 -6.18
N GLN A 33 -15.53 4.09 -6.29
CA GLN A 33 -16.49 5.12 -5.86
C GLN A 33 -17.78 5.11 -6.68
N SER A 34 -17.68 4.82 -7.98
CA SER A 34 -18.82 4.62 -8.89
C SER A 34 -19.72 3.49 -8.41
N TRP A 35 -19.14 2.35 -8.07
CA TRP A 35 -19.88 1.19 -7.58
C TRP A 35 -20.61 1.49 -6.27
N ILE A 36 -19.90 2.10 -5.30
CA ILE A 36 -20.51 2.49 -4.03
C ILE A 36 -21.70 3.43 -4.25
N ARG A 37 -21.54 4.45 -5.10
CA ARG A 37 -22.60 5.41 -5.40
C ARG A 37 -23.79 4.77 -6.12
N PHE A 38 -23.53 3.91 -7.09
CA PHE A 38 -24.56 3.19 -7.83
C PHE A 38 -25.38 2.29 -6.91
N ALA A 39 -24.72 1.45 -6.11
CA ALA A 39 -25.34 0.56 -5.16
C ALA A 39 -26.14 1.32 -4.09
N ALA A 40 -25.57 2.38 -3.51
CA ALA A 40 -26.23 3.22 -2.53
C ALA A 40 -27.49 3.90 -3.10
N THR A 41 -27.43 4.38 -4.34
CA THR A 41 -28.59 4.97 -5.02
C THR A 41 -29.68 3.93 -5.27
N ALA A 42 -29.30 2.71 -5.69
CA ALA A 42 -30.24 1.61 -5.90
C ALA A 42 -30.97 1.21 -4.60
N VAL A 43 -30.23 1.08 -3.49
CA VAL A 43 -30.81 0.79 -2.17
C VAL A 43 -31.74 1.91 -1.72
N GLY A 44 -31.31 3.17 -1.79
CA GLY A 44 -32.13 4.32 -1.41
C GLY A 44 -33.42 4.43 -2.26
N ALA A 45 -33.29 4.23 -3.56
CA ALA A 45 -34.48 4.24 -4.48
C ALA A 45 -35.42 3.08 -4.17
N ALA A 46 -34.89 1.86 -3.98
CA ALA A 46 -35.73 0.68 -3.69
C ALA A 46 -36.54 0.83 -2.38
N VAL A 47 -35.92 1.38 -1.34
CA VAL A 47 -36.59 1.65 -0.06
C VAL A 47 -37.62 2.80 -0.24
N SER A 48 -37.31 3.83 -1.00
CA SER A 48 -38.16 5.00 -1.13
C SER A 48 -39.46 4.74 -1.89
N ILE A 49 -39.47 3.82 -2.88
CA ILE A 49 -40.66 3.54 -3.72
C ILE A 49 -41.88 3.14 -2.90
N PRO A 50 -41.85 2.13 -1.99
CA PRO A 50 -43.03 1.76 -1.21
C PRO A 50 -43.44 2.88 -0.25
N PHE A 51 -42.49 3.63 0.33
CA PHE A 51 -42.85 4.76 1.20
C PHE A 51 -43.51 5.88 0.43
N ALA A 52 -43.05 6.21 -0.77
CA ALA A 52 -43.70 7.21 -1.63
C ALA A 52 -45.06 6.75 -2.17
N ALA A 53 -45.32 5.44 -2.29
CA ALA A 53 -46.55 4.88 -2.80
C ALA A 53 -47.67 4.78 -1.76
N TYR A 54 -47.31 4.48 -0.51
CA TYR A 54 -48.29 4.11 0.53
C TYR A 54 -48.42 5.12 1.66
N PHE A 55 -47.47 6.04 1.81
CA PHE A 55 -47.46 7.01 2.88
C PHE A 55 -47.39 8.42 2.30
N ASP A 56 -48.23 9.32 2.81
CA ASP A 56 -48.11 10.75 2.53
C ASP A 56 -46.81 11.33 3.06
N GLN A 57 -46.41 12.50 2.57
CA GLN A 57 -45.17 13.20 2.97
C GLN A 57 -45.18 13.47 4.49
N ASN A 58 -44.73 12.48 5.29
CA ASN A 58 -44.68 12.55 6.73
C ASN A 58 -43.22 12.43 7.20
N LEU A 59 -42.77 13.40 7.99
CA LEU A 59 -41.41 13.43 8.50
C LEU A 59 -41.05 12.20 9.34
N PHE A 60 -42.00 11.60 10.03
CA PHE A 60 -41.83 10.37 10.78
C PHE A 60 -41.54 9.19 9.83
N MET A 61 -42.29 9.03 8.76
CA MET A 61 -42.09 7.98 7.77
C MET A 61 -40.76 8.16 7.00
N PHE A 62 -40.35 9.39 6.75
CA PHE A 62 -39.01 9.68 6.26
C PHE A 62 -37.93 9.15 7.20
N GLY A 63 -38.06 9.41 8.50
CA GLY A 63 -37.12 8.88 9.52
C GLY A 63 -37.02 7.34 9.51
N VAL A 64 -38.20 6.66 9.41
CA VAL A 64 -38.27 5.19 9.30
C VAL A 64 -37.59 4.70 8.03
N ALA A 65 -37.85 5.34 6.88
CA ALA A 65 -37.23 4.98 5.60
C ALA A 65 -35.70 5.13 5.65
N VAL A 66 -35.20 6.22 6.24
CA VAL A 66 -33.74 6.43 6.44
C VAL A 66 -33.15 5.36 7.36
N PHE A 67 -33.83 5.01 8.44
CA PHE A 67 -33.40 3.96 9.36
C PHE A 67 -33.31 2.58 8.66
N ILE A 68 -34.35 2.20 7.90
CA ILE A 68 -34.35 0.95 7.12
C ILE A 68 -33.21 0.97 6.10
N THR A 69 -32.99 2.09 5.42
CA THR A 69 -31.89 2.26 4.47
C THR A 69 -30.52 2.08 5.15
N ALA A 70 -30.36 2.62 6.36
CA ALA A 70 -29.14 2.48 7.14
C ALA A 70 -28.87 1.02 7.48
N VAL A 71 -29.86 0.32 8.03
CA VAL A 71 -29.76 -1.12 8.34
C VAL A 71 -29.41 -1.94 7.09
N LEU A 72 -30.06 -1.64 5.95
CA LEU A 72 -29.79 -2.34 4.70
C LEU A 72 -28.39 -2.09 4.17
N CYS A 73 -27.91 -0.85 4.21
CA CYS A 73 -26.54 -0.51 3.81
C CYS A 73 -25.51 -1.22 4.68
N THR A 74 -25.68 -1.25 6.00
CA THR A 74 -24.79 -1.99 6.90
C THR A 74 -24.81 -3.48 6.62
N PHE A 75 -25.99 -4.07 6.40
CA PHE A 75 -26.12 -5.49 6.05
C PHE A 75 -25.43 -5.84 4.73
N LEU A 76 -25.48 -4.94 3.75
CA LEU A 76 -24.84 -5.09 2.44
C LEU A 76 -23.34 -4.66 2.43
N HIS A 77 -22.76 -4.32 3.57
CA HIS A 77 -21.39 -3.80 3.69
C HIS A 77 -21.12 -2.56 2.81
N LEU A 78 -22.12 -1.67 2.71
CA LEU A 78 -22.09 -0.42 1.97
C LEU A 78 -21.94 0.80 2.90
N ASP A 79 -21.11 0.69 3.93
CA ASP A 79 -20.95 1.73 4.98
C ASP A 79 -20.54 3.08 4.38
N ASP A 80 -19.61 3.08 3.42
CA ASP A 80 -19.20 4.28 2.68
C ASP A 80 -20.32 4.89 1.83
N GLY A 81 -21.35 4.10 1.47
CA GLY A 81 -22.49 4.49 0.66
C GLY A 81 -23.68 5.02 1.47
N LEU A 82 -23.71 4.81 2.78
CA LEU A 82 -24.86 5.12 3.64
C LEU A 82 -25.38 6.56 3.48
N ARG A 83 -24.45 7.54 3.49
CA ARG A 83 -24.80 8.96 3.33
C ARG A 83 -25.47 9.24 1.97
N LEU A 84 -24.98 8.60 0.92
CA LEU A 84 -25.49 8.76 -0.45
C LEU A 84 -26.88 8.10 -0.61
N ALA A 85 -27.08 6.96 0.03
CA ALA A 85 -28.38 6.30 0.08
C ALA A 85 -29.41 7.14 0.83
N ALA A 86 -29.06 7.69 2.00
CA ALA A 86 -29.94 8.57 2.79
C ALA A 86 -30.32 9.85 2.01
N VAL A 87 -29.36 10.46 1.31
CA VAL A 87 -29.62 11.62 0.42
C VAL A 87 -30.60 11.23 -0.69
N THR A 88 -30.48 10.03 -1.26
CA THR A 88 -31.41 9.54 -2.29
C THR A 88 -32.82 9.40 -1.73
N VAL A 89 -32.98 8.81 -0.54
CA VAL A 89 -34.25 8.71 0.18
C VAL A 89 -34.86 10.10 0.42
N ALA A 90 -34.03 11.05 0.91
CA ALA A 90 -34.48 12.41 1.18
C ALA A 90 -35.04 13.11 -0.10
N ILE A 91 -34.33 12.98 -1.21
CA ILE A 91 -34.73 13.59 -2.48
C ILE A 91 -36.04 12.99 -3.00
N ILE A 92 -36.21 11.67 -2.91
CA ILE A 92 -37.42 11.00 -3.43
C ILE A 92 -38.64 11.29 -2.54
N LEU A 93 -38.47 11.33 -1.21
CA LEU A 93 -39.61 11.47 -0.29
C LEU A 93 -39.94 12.93 0.06
N LEU A 94 -38.96 13.83 0.09
CA LEU A 94 -39.19 15.22 0.53
C LEU A 94 -39.46 16.19 -0.61
N ILE A 95 -39.07 15.89 -1.85
CA ILE A 95 -39.35 16.77 -2.99
C ILE A 95 -40.73 16.43 -3.54
N PRO A 96 -41.68 17.38 -3.57
CA PRO A 96 -42.99 17.14 -4.13
C PRO A 96 -42.90 16.73 -5.60
N HIS A 97 -43.63 15.68 -5.97
CA HIS A 97 -43.72 15.19 -7.34
C HIS A 97 -45.17 14.92 -7.71
N THR A 98 -45.49 15.20 -8.96
CA THR A 98 -46.81 14.88 -9.53
C THR A 98 -46.64 13.67 -10.43
N GLY A 99 -47.43 12.60 -10.18
CA GLY A 99 -47.40 11.39 -10.97
C GLY A 99 -47.10 10.11 -10.20
N HIS A 100 -46.65 9.07 -10.90
CA HIS A 100 -46.38 7.78 -10.26
C HIS A 100 -45.16 7.83 -9.31
N PRO A 101 -45.27 7.20 -8.13
CA PRO A 101 -44.23 7.24 -7.08
C PRO A 101 -42.83 6.71 -7.50
N TRP A 102 -42.79 5.81 -8.49
CA TRP A 102 -41.53 5.22 -8.98
C TRP A 102 -40.76 6.13 -9.96
N VAL A 103 -41.44 7.14 -10.57
CA VAL A 103 -40.78 8.02 -11.57
C VAL A 103 -39.63 8.82 -11.00
N PRO A 104 -39.74 9.47 -9.83
CA PRO A 104 -38.61 10.17 -9.21
C PRO A 104 -37.42 9.23 -8.89
N ALA A 105 -37.73 8.00 -8.46
CA ALA A 105 -36.70 7.00 -8.15
C ALA A 105 -35.95 6.58 -9.41
N LEU A 106 -36.67 6.32 -10.51
CA LEU A 106 -36.04 5.97 -11.79
C LEU A 106 -35.24 7.13 -12.38
N ASN A 107 -35.77 8.34 -12.37
CA ASN A 107 -35.05 9.52 -12.83
C ASN A 107 -33.77 9.71 -12.05
N ARG A 108 -33.79 9.54 -10.72
CA ARG A 108 -32.65 9.63 -9.86
C ARG A 108 -31.57 8.60 -10.18
N PHE A 109 -31.99 7.36 -10.40
CA PHE A 109 -31.11 6.28 -10.79
C PHE A 109 -30.40 6.57 -12.14
N LEU A 110 -31.16 7.02 -13.13
CA LEU A 110 -30.63 7.36 -14.47
C LEU A 110 -29.67 8.58 -14.41
N GLU A 111 -30.01 9.61 -13.66
CA GLU A 111 -29.14 10.78 -13.48
C GLU A 111 -27.82 10.43 -12.83
N VAL A 112 -27.84 9.58 -11.78
CA VAL A 112 -26.64 9.10 -11.13
C VAL A 112 -25.82 8.20 -12.05
N ALA A 113 -26.45 7.25 -12.75
CA ALA A 113 -25.78 6.37 -13.70
C ALA A 113 -25.10 7.17 -14.83
N PHE A 114 -25.77 8.19 -15.37
CA PHE A 114 -25.21 9.06 -16.38
C PHE A 114 -24.04 9.89 -15.84
N GLY A 115 -24.16 10.43 -14.62
CA GLY A 115 -23.07 11.14 -13.96
C GLY A 115 -21.82 10.27 -13.75
N ILE A 116 -22.04 9.01 -13.34
CA ILE A 116 -20.97 8.00 -13.20
C ILE A 116 -20.31 7.74 -14.56
N LEU A 117 -21.07 7.53 -15.61
CA LEU A 117 -20.54 7.28 -16.95
C LEU A 117 -19.62 8.42 -17.41
N ILE A 118 -20.08 9.66 -17.26
CA ILE A 118 -19.28 10.85 -17.59
C ILE A 118 -18.02 10.92 -16.74
N ALA A 119 -18.11 10.66 -15.43
CA ALA A 119 -16.96 10.69 -14.53
C ALA A 119 -15.90 9.65 -14.92
N LEU A 120 -16.31 8.42 -15.26
CA LEU A 120 -15.40 7.38 -15.72
C LEU A 120 -14.73 7.70 -17.05
N LEU A 121 -15.49 8.27 -18.01
CA LEU A 121 -14.94 8.74 -19.28
C LEU A 121 -13.90 9.84 -19.04
N VAL A 122 -14.20 10.81 -18.19
CA VAL A 122 -13.24 11.87 -17.86
C VAL A 122 -12.03 11.31 -17.14
N ALA A 123 -12.20 10.37 -16.20
CA ALA A 123 -11.08 9.73 -15.50
C ALA A 123 -10.14 9.00 -16.46
N GLU A 124 -10.67 8.27 -17.45
CA GLU A 124 -9.87 7.56 -18.45
C GLU A 124 -9.07 8.51 -19.35
N PHE A 125 -9.66 9.64 -19.75
CA PHE A 125 -9.02 10.56 -20.69
C PHE A 125 -8.21 11.68 -20.04
N ALA A 126 -8.61 12.19 -18.87
CA ALA A 126 -7.97 13.31 -18.20
C ALA A 126 -6.86 12.90 -17.23
N PHE A 127 -6.94 11.70 -16.65
CA PHE A 127 -5.98 11.20 -15.66
C PHE A 127 -5.38 9.86 -16.09
N PRO A 128 -4.40 9.89 -17.02
CA PRO A 128 -3.75 8.67 -17.49
C PRO A 128 -2.82 8.01 -16.45
N SER A 129 -2.61 8.64 -15.29
CA SER A 129 -1.87 8.03 -14.19
C SER A 129 -2.68 6.88 -13.59
N THR A 130 -2.22 5.67 -13.83
CA THR A 130 -2.83 4.47 -13.30
C THR A 130 -2.41 4.26 -11.85
N ALA A 131 -3.24 3.62 -11.03
CA ALA A 131 -2.88 3.22 -9.67
C ALA A 131 -1.61 2.34 -9.68
N LEU A 132 -1.39 1.60 -10.75
CA LEU A 132 -0.18 0.79 -10.97
C LEU A 132 1.09 1.63 -11.10
N GLU A 133 1.03 2.78 -11.76
CA GLU A 133 2.17 3.69 -11.90
C GLU A 133 2.48 4.39 -10.57
N GLU A 134 1.45 4.73 -9.81
CA GLU A 134 1.58 5.29 -8.46
C GLU A 134 2.16 4.28 -7.49
N LEU A 135 1.68 3.02 -7.53
CA LEU A 135 2.26 1.91 -6.76
C LEU A 135 3.74 1.71 -7.12
N ARG A 136 4.09 1.76 -8.40
CA ARG A 136 5.48 1.62 -8.85
C ARG A 136 6.39 2.70 -8.26
N ARG A 137 5.94 3.97 -8.30
CA ARG A 137 6.71 5.09 -7.72
C ARG A 137 6.80 4.99 -6.20
N GLY A 138 5.69 4.68 -5.54
CA GLY A 138 5.65 4.49 -4.10
C GLY A 138 6.53 3.34 -3.63
N LEU A 139 6.57 2.25 -4.41
CA LEU A 139 7.42 1.11 -4.11
C LEU A 139 8.91 1.44 -4.29
N ALA A 140 9.29 2.14 -5.35
CA ALA A 140 10.67 2.60 -5.54
C ALA A 140 11.11 3.52 -4.38
N ALA A 141 10.25 4.45 -3.95
CA ALA A 141 10.51 5.32 -2.81
C ALA A 141 10.64 4.53 -1.49
N ALA A 142 9.83 3.46 -1.31
CA ALA A 142 9.91 2.61 -0.13
C ALA A 142 11.24 1.84 -0.06
N TYR A 143 11.75 1.32 -1.18
CA TYR A 143 13.07 0.67 -1.22
C TYR A 143 14.22 1.64 -0.91
N LEU A 144 14.16 2.88 -1.38
CA LEU A 144 15.15 3.91 -1.00
C LEU A 144 15.05 4.30 0.47
N ASN A 145 13.85 4.33 1.02
CA ASN A 145 13.66 4.64 2.44
C ASN A 145 14.17 3.50 3.33
N LEU A 146 14.02 2.22 2.93
CA LEU A 146 14.65 1.08 3.58
C LEU A 146 16.18 1.23 3.61
N ASP A 147 16.78 1.60 2.49
CA ASP A 147 18.24 1.86 2.43
C ASP A 147 18.68 2.93 3.42
N SER A 148 18.00 4.08 3.43
CA SER A 148 18.29 5.17 4.37
C SER A 148 18.07 4.77 5.83
N PHE A 149 17.05 3.95 6.11
CA PHE A 149 16.77 3.45 7.45
C PHE A 149 17.86 2.48 7.92
N LEU A 150 18.30 1.56 7.06
CA LEU A 150 19.41 0.66 7.35
C LEU A 150 20.72 1.44 7.64
N GLU A 151 21.02 2.44 6.82
CA GLU A 151 22.20 3.30 7.06
C GLU A 151 22.11 4.04 8.40
N ALA A 152 20.95 4.57 8.76
CA ALA A 152 20.73 5.23 10.05
C ALA A 152 20.88 4.25 11.24
N LEU A 153 20.39 3.01 11.10
CA LEU A 153 20.59 1.96 12.08
C LEU A 153 22.06 1.62 12.26
N LEU A 154 22.81 1.51 11.16
CA LEU A 154 24.26 1.21 11.21
C LEU A 154 25.06 2.35 11.85
N ARG A 155 24.71 3.62 11.57
CA ARG A 155 25.30 4.78 12.24
C ARG A 155 25.04 4.72 13.76
N ARG A 156 23.81 4.47 14.16
CA ARG A 156 23.44 4.29 15.57
C ARG A 156 24.22 3.15 16.23
N PHE A 157 24.37 2.02 15.54
CA PHE A 157 25.12 0.86 16.03
C PHE A 157 26.62 1.16 16.25
N ARG A 158 27.19 2.07 15.43
CA ARG A 158 28.56 2.57 15.61
C ARG A 158 28.68 3.66 16.68
N GLY A 159 27.58 4.04 17.34
CA GLY A 159 27.54 5.13 18.33
C GLY A 159 27.55 6.54 17.72
N GLU A 160 27.26 6.64 16.43
CA GLU A 160 27.13 7.91 15.72
C GLU A 160 25.70 8.48 15.88
N ASN A 161 25.53 9.76 15.60
CA ASN A 161 24.22 10.39 15.65
C ASN A 161 23.27 9.84 14.56
N ALA A 162 22.05 9.47 14.95
CA ALA A 162 20.99 8.95 14.09
C ALA A 162 19.64 9.59 14.44
N ASP A 163 19.61 10.92 14.58
CA ASP A 163 18.39 11.69 14.94
C ASP A 163 17.30 11.58 13.88
N ASP A 164 17.64 11.19 12.64
CA ASP A 164 16.74 10.99 11.51
C ASP A 164 15.96 9.66 11.55
N LEU A 165 16.31 8.73 12.45
CA LEU A 165 15.73 7.38 12.49
C LEU A 165 14.22 7.38 12.71
N GLU A 166 13.71 8.23 13.60
CA GLU A 166 12.26 8.32 13.89
C GLU A 166 11.48 8.89 12.70
N ALA A 167 12.05 9.86 12.01
CA ALA A 167 11.46 10.42 10.80
C ALA A 167 11.41 9.39 9.66
N LEU A 168 12.46 8.59 9.50
CA LEU A 168 12.54 7.50 8.52
C LEU A 168 11.53 6.41 8.83
N ARG A 169 11.36 6.03 10.10
CA ARG A 169 10.35 5.06 10.55
C ARG A 169 8.92 5.54 10.23
N ALA A 170 8.61 6.80 10.52
CA ALA A 170 7.32 7.39 10.19
C ALA A 170 7.07 7.44 8.68
N SER A 171 8.11 7.74 7.89
CA SER A 171 8.07 7.72 6.42
C SER A 171 7.79 6.32 5.88
N LEU A 172 8.47 5.29 6.35
CA LEU A 172 8.23 3.89 5.98
C LEU A 172 6.78 3.48 6.25
N ALA A 173 6.26 3.77 7.44
CA ALA A 173 4.89 3.46 7.80
C ALA A 173 3.87 4.17 6.89
N THR A 174 4.15 5.39 6.49
CA THR A 174 3.31 6.17 5.57
C THR A 174 3.34 5.58 4.16
N LEU A 175 4.52 5.28 3.62
CA LEU A 175 4.71 4.67 2.31
C LEU A 175 4.06 3.29 2.22
N SER A 176 4.18 2.46 3.26
CA SER A 176 3.54 1.14 3.31
C SER A 176 2.02 1.25 3.23
N ARG A 177 1.40 2.19 3.96
CA ARG A 177 -0.04 2.44 3.88
C ARG A 177 -0.48 2.91 2.49
N GLN A 178 0.23 3.88 1.92
CA GLN A 178 -0.06 4.38 0.58
C GLN A 178 0.05 3.28 -0.49
N ASN A 179 1.09 2.46 -0.42
CA ASN A 179 1.28 1.33 -1.34
C ASN A 179 0.17 0.29 -1.21
N ALA A 180 -0.31 0.00 0.01
CA ALA A 180 -1.45 -0.88 0.26
C ALA A 180 -2.75 -0.31 -0.37
N ASP A 181 -2.97 1.00 -0.26
CA ASP A 181 -4.12 1.66 -0.86
C ASP A 181 -4.07 1.61 -2.39
N PHE A 182 -2.91 1.89 -3.01
CA PHE A 182 -2.75 1.78 -4.47
C PHE A 182 -2.93 0.33 -4.95
N HIS A 183 -2.44 -0.65 -4.19
CA HIS A 183 -2.69 -2.05 -4.49
C HIS A 183 -4.18 -2.39 -4.46
N ALA A 184 -4.92 -1.92 -3.46
CA ALA A 184 -6.35 -2.14 -3.35
C ALA A 184 -7.13 -1.53 -4.53
N HIS A 185 -6.76 -0.32 -4.97
CA HIS A 185 -7.38 0.35 -6.13
C HIS A 185 -7.00 -0.28 -7.47
N GLY A 186 -5.79 -0.81 -7.60
CA GLY A 186 -5.31 -1.48 -8.82
C GLY A 186 -6.13 -2.70 -9.23
N ARG A 187 -6.97 -3.26 -8.35
CA ARG A 187 -7.90 -4.37 -8.67
C ARG A 187 -8.93 -4.00 -9.72
N TYR A 188 -9.26 -2.73 -9.84
CA TYR A 188 -10.28 -2.21 -10.76
C TYR A 188 -9.69 -1.77 -12.10
N GLU A 189 -8.37 -1.91 -12.30
CA GLU A 189 -7.72 -1.62 -13.56
C GLU A 189 -7.90 -2.75 -14.59
N PRO A 190 -7.82 -2.43 -15.91
CA PRO A 190 -8.01 -3.40 -16.98
C PRO A 190 -7.10 -4.62 -16.88
N ALA A 191 -7.61 -5.79 -17.29
CA ALA A 191 -6.90 -7.08 -17.23
C ALA A 191 -5.54 -7.09 -17.98
N ARG A 192 -5.33 -6.20 -18.94
CA ARG A 192 -4.05 -6.02 -19.67
C ARG A 192 -2.85 -5.71 -18.75
N TRP A 193 -3.09 -5.25 -17.52
CA TRP A 193 -2.07 -4.92 -16.54
C TRP A 193 -1.89 -6.00 -15.47
N SER A 194 -2.62 -7.12 -15.57
CA SER A 194 -2.69 -8.14 -14.51
C SER A 194 -1.33 -8.76 -14.17
N ALA A 195 -0.50 -9.10 -15.18
CA ALA A 195 0.80 -9.70 -14.96
C ALA A 195 1.74 -8.73 -14.23
N ARG A 196 1.91 -7.52 -14.74
CA ARG A 196 2.74 -6.47 -14.09
C ARG A 196 2.28 -6.15 -12.67
N ARG A 197 0.97 -6.17 -12.44
CA ARG A 197 0.41 -5.98 -11.11
C ARG A 197 0.84 -7.08 -10.16
N ILE A 198 0.76 -8.35 -10.61
CA ILE A 198 1.17 -9.50 -9.79
C ILE A 198 2.63 -9.36 -9.37
N THR A 199 3.52 -9.00 -10.28
CA THR A 199 4.95 -8.82 -10.01
C THR A 199 5.21 -7.65 -9.06
N LEU A 200 4.54 -6.51 -9.22
CA LEU A 200 4.64 -5.38 -8.28
C LEU A 200 4.09 -5.73 -6.89
N VAL A 201 3.04 -6.54 -6.81
CA VAL A 201 2.50 -7.02 -5.53
C VAL A 201 3.46 -7.96 -4.82
N LYS A 202 4.16 -8.83 -5.54
CA LYS A 202 5.23 -9.66 -4.96
C LYS A 202 6.35 -8.78 -4.40
N LEU A 203 6.78 -7.75 -5.15
CA LEU A 203 7.79 -6.79 -4.69
C LEU A 203 7.33 -6.03 -3.44
N LEU A 204 6.04 -5.66 -3.37
CA LEU A 204 5.46 -5.05 -2.17
C LEU A 204 5.52 -6.01 -0.97
N GLN A 205 5.22 -7.30 -1.16
CA GLN A 205 5.32 -8.29 -0.08
C GLN A 205 6.77 -8.47 0.41
N HIS A 206 7.75 -8.48 -0.49
CA HIS A 206 9.17 -8.50 -0.11
C HIS A 206 9.56 -7.23 0.66
N GLN A 207 9.10 -6.06 0.23
CA GLN A 207 9.35 -4.78 0.91
C GLN A 207 8.76 -4.78 2.33
N GLU A 208 7.54 -5.29 2.51
CA GLU A 208 6.91 -5.40 3.83
C GLU A 208 7.71 -6.31 4.79
N ARG A 209 8.18 -7.47 4.30
CA ARG A 209 9.01 -8.38 5.10
C ARG A 209 10.37 -7.79 5.44
N MET A 210 11.00 -7.08 4.50
CA MET A 210 12.24 -6.35 4.76
C MET A 210 12.03 -5.25 5.82
N SER A 211 10.94 -4.51 5.75
CA SER A 211 10.59 -3.51 6.76
C SER A 211 10.40 -4.13 8.16
N GLN A 212 9.82 -5.33 8.24
CA GLN A 212 9.71 -6.06 9.51
C GLN A 212 11.06 -6.52 10.04
N ALA A 213 11.95 -7.00 9.16
CA ALA A 213 13.31 -7.38 9.54
C ALA A 213 14.12 -6.17 10.04
N GLU A 214 14.00 -5.01 9.40
CA GLU A 214 14.62 -3.76 9.86
C GLU A 214 14.07 -3.28 11.20
N GLN A 215 12.76 -3.39 11.45
CA GLN A 215 12.19 -3.10 12.77
C GLN A 215 12.73 -4.05 13.84
N THR A 216 12.93 -5.32 13.50
CA THR A 216 13.56 -6.29 14.42
C THR A 216 15.00 -5.92 14.71
N LEU A 217 15.73 -5.44 13.69
CA LEU A 217 17.09 -4.93 13.83
C LEU A 217 17.13 -3.68 14.72
N ASP A 218 16.21 -2.75 14.54
CA ASP A 218 16.09 -1.53 15.33
C ASP A 218 15.88 -1.83 16.82
N ILE A 219 14.99 -2.77 17.13
CA ILE A 219 14.78 -3.23 18.52
C ILE A 219 16.04 -3.87 19.11
N ALA A 220 16.75 -4.68 18.29
CA ALA A 220 18.00 -5.34 18.74
C ALA A 220 19.16 -4.35 18.92
N CYS A 221 19.17 -3.25 18.15
CA CYS A 221 20.18 -2.20 18.19
C CYS A 221 19.82 -1.04 19.14
N ASP A 222 18.91 -1.23 20.10
CA ASP A 222 18.52 -0.17 21.03
C ASP A 222 19.71 0.41 21.80
N ALA A 223 19.61 1.71 22.15
CA ALA A 223 20.69 2.58 22.64
C ALA A 223 21.46 2.09 23.88
N SER A 224 20.96 1.07 24.58
CA SER A 224 21.65 0.45 25.70
C SER A 224 22.82 -0.46 25.29
N PHE A 225 23.02 -0.70 24.00
CA PHE A 225 24.04 -1.62 23.46
C PHE A 225 25.06 -0.92 22.56
N CYS A 226 25.66 0.15 23.04
CA CYS A 226 26.79 0.84 22.37
C CYS A 226 28.12 0.04 22.49
N GLY A 227 28.09 -1.27 22.25
CA GLY A 227 29.30 -2.12 22.32
C GLY A 227 30.08 -2.20 21.01
N GLY A 228 29.47 -1.70 19.90
CA GLY A 228 30.06 -1.85 18.57
C GLY A 228 30.10 -3.31 18.07
N ILE A 229 30.54 -3.49 16.85
CA ILE A 229 30.86 -4.82 16.28
C ILE A 229 32.27 -5.20 16.74
N ASP A 230 32.46 -6.46 17.12
CA ASP A 230 33.82 -6.98 17.36
C ASP A 230 34.67 -6.70 16.12
N PRO A 231 35.84 -6.06 16.25
CA PRO A 231 36.70 -5.69 15.12
C PRO A 231 37.02 -6.84 14.15
N GLN A 232 36.97 -8.07 14.62
CA GLN A 232 37.20 -9.24 13.75
C GLN A 232 36.03 -9.56 12.79
N TRP A 233 34.84 -9.00 13.03
CA TRP A 233 33.62 -9.22 12.21
C TRP A 233 33.27 -8.01 11.34
N GLU A 234 33.85 -6.86 11.66
CA GLU A 234 33.49 -5.59 11.03
C GLU A 234 33.65 -5.62 9.51
N PRO A 235 34.70 -6.19 8.89
CA PRO A 235 34.84 -6.19 7.43
C PRO A 235 33.73 -6.96 6.72
N GLU A 236 33.36 -8.15 7.18
CA GLU A 236 32.35 -8.98 6.55
C GLU A 236 30.93 -8.40 6.79
N PHE A 237 30.71 -7.89 7.99
CA PHE A 237 29.46 -7.21 8.33
C PHE A 237 29.27 -5.96 7.46
N SER A 238 30.31 -5.14 7.34
CA SER A 238 30.31 -3.94 6.49
C SER A 238 30.10 -4.30 5.02
N ALA A 239 30.74 -5.36 4.51
CA ALA A 239 30.56 -5.83 3.14
C ALA A 239 29.12 -6.31 2.88
N LEU A 240 28.52 -7.04 3.82
CA LEU A 240 27.13 -7.46 3.70
C LEU A 240 26.17 -6.25 3.68
N CYS A 241 26.35 -5.30 4.60
CA CYS A 241 25.50 -4.11 4.66
C CYS A 241 25.62 -3.25 3.41
N GLN A 242 26.85 -3.06 2.88
CA GLN A 242 27.08 -2.38 1.60
C GLN A 242 26.41 -3.13 0.43
N GLY A 243 26.48 -4.46 0.44
CA GLY A 243 25.80 -5.30 -0.54
C GLY A 243 24.26 -5.14 -0.50
N ILE A 244 23.68 -5.09 0.70
CA ILE A 244 22.25 -4.86 0.92
C ILE A 244 21.86 -3.46 0.40
N SER A 245 22.58 -2.42 0.83
CA SER A 245 22.35 -1.04 0.39
C SER A 245 22.40 -0.91 -1.14
N ALA A 246 23.47 -1.38 -1.76
CA ALA A 246 23.63 -1.36 -3.21
C ALA A 246 22.53 -2.14 -3.96
N ALA A 247 21.98 -3.20 -3.37
CA ALA A 247 20.90 -3.96 -3.96
C ALA A 247 19.54 -3.26 -3.81
N LEU A 248 19.25 -2.64 -2.65
CA LEU A 248 18.05 -1.82 -2.43
C LEU A 248 17.98 -0.65 -3.43
N GLN A 249 19.08 0.09 -3.58
CA GLN A 249 19.20 1.19 -4.54
C GLN A 249 18.96 0.71 -5.98
N ARG A 250 19.57 -0.41 -6.39
CA ARG A 250 19.38 -0.98 -7.73
C ARG A 250 17.95 -1.44 -7.99
N ILE A 251 17.28 -2.04 -7.01
CA ILE A 251 15.87 -2.41 -7.16
C ILE A 251 15.03 -1.16 -7.32
N ALA A 252 15.25 -0.14 -6.50
CA ALA A 252 14.54 1.14 -6.59
C ALA A 252 14.73 1.81 -7.95
N GLU A 253 15.98 1.87 -8.42
CA GLU A 253 16.31 2.41 -9.75
C GLU A 253 15.65 1.58 -10.86
N GLY A 254 15.77 0.26 -10.80
CA GLY A 254 15.16 -0.65 -11.77
C GLY A 254 13.64 -0.51 -11.84
N ILE A 255 12.96 -0.39 -10.69
CA ILE A 255 11.54 -0.11 -10.63
C ILE A 255 11.22 1.25 -11.26
N SER A 256 12.02 2.29 -10.99
CA SER A 256 11.78 3.65 -11.49
C SER A 256 12.09 3.81 -12.97
N THR A 257 13.23 3.29 -13.46
CA THR A 257 13.71 3.44 -14.85
C THR A 257 13.21 2.35 -15.79
N ARG A 258 12.65 1.26 -15.25
CA ARG A 258 12.31 0.03 -15.98
C ARG A 258 13.53 -0.63 -16.62
N ASN A 259 14.69 -0.41 -16.07
CA ASN A 259 15.95 -1.02 -16.51
C ASN A 259 16.72 -1.53 -15.30
N PHE A 260 17.02 -2.82 -15.26
CA PHE A 260 17.84 -3.41 -14.21
C PHE A 260 19.24 -3.68 -14.74
N SER A 261 20.20 -2.88 -14.31
CA SER A 261 21.60 -3.16 -14.56
C SER A 261 22.13 -4.20 -13.56
N THR A 262 22.82 -5.21 -14.05
CA THR A 262 23.53 -6.18 -13.20
C THR A 262 24.97 -5.69 -12.95
N PRO A 263 25.56 -5.92 -11.78
CA PRO A 263 25.90 -7.24 -11.27
C PRO A 263 25.13 -7.64 -10.00
N GLU A 264 24.98 -8.93 -9.82
CA GLU A 264 24.34 -9.57 -8.68
C GLU A 264 25.31 -9.65 -7.51
N PHE A 265 24.87 -9.20 -6.32
CA PHE A 265 25.61 -9.49 -5.10
C PHE A 265 25.20 -10.87 -4.61
N ASP A 266 26.17 -11.74 -4.36
CA ASP A 266 25.90 -13.08 -3.85
C ASP A 266 25.68 -13.04 -2.34
N PHE A 267 24.42 -12.80 -1.96
CA PHE A 267 24.00 -12.78 -0.56
C PHE A 267 24.23 -14.12 0.12
N ALA A 268 24.06 -15.24 -0.59
CA ALA A 268 24.22 -16.57 -0.04
C ALA A 268 25.68 -16.81 0.38
N ALA A 269 26.63 -16.42 -0.48
CA ALA A 269 28.04 -16.49 -0.15
C ALA A 269 28.41 -15.59 1.03
N ALA A 270 27.91 -14.35 1.07
CA ALA A 270 28.20 -13.42 2.17
C ALA A 270 27.64 -13.91 3.52
N ILE A 271 26.41 -14.42 3.54
CA ILE A 271 25.78 -15.01 4.73
C ILE A 271 26.57 -16.25 5.19
N HIS A 272 26.94 -17.12 4.25
CA HIS A 272 27.67 -18.34 4.57
C HIS A 272 29.05 -18.04 5.22
N VAL A 273 29.74 -17.00 4.77
CA VAL A 273 30.98 -16.55 5.36
C VAL A 273 30.79 -16.05 6.80
N LEU A 274 29.75 -15.26 7.03
CA LEU A 274 29.38 -14.81 8.39
C LEU A 274 29.02 -15.97 9.31
N ASP A 275 28.21 -16.92 8.82
CA ASP A 275 27.78 -18.09 9.59
C ASP A 275 28.96 -19.00 9.93
N ALA A 276 29.87 -19.26 8.98
CA ALA A 276 31.08 -20.04 9.21
C ALA A 276 31.98 -19.41 10.30
N LYS A 277 32.14 -18.09 10.27
CA LYS A 277 32.90 -17.35 11.32
C LYS A 277 32.16 -17.41 12.66
N ALA A 278 30.83 -17.20 12.69
CA ALA A 278 30.03 -17.29 13.90
C ALA A 278 30.18 -18.66 14.57
N ASN A 279 30.12 -19.71 13.78
CA ASN A 279 30.26 -21.08 14.24
C ASN A 279 31.71 -21.36 14.71
N ALA A 280 32.71 -20.85 14.01
CA ALA A 280 34.12 -20.98 14.42
C ALA A 280 34.40 -20.30 15.77
N ALA A 281 33.86 -19.11 16.00
CA ALA A 281 33.96 -18.40 17.27
C ALA A 281 33.29 -19.15 18.42
N ARG A 282 32.14 -19.85 18.16
CA ARG A 282 31.50 -20.70 19.15
C ARG A 282 32.32 -21.93 19.55
N ILE A 283 33.03 -22.53 18.59
CA ILE A 283 33.83 -23.74 18.80
C ILE A 283 35.15 -23.40 19.49
N SER A 284 35.74 -22.24 19.19
CA SER A 284 37.03 -21.84 19.71
C SER A 284 37.01 -21.40 21.19
N GLY A 285 35.84 -21.21 21.80
CA GLY A 285 35.69 -20.67 23.14
C GLY A 285 36.16 -19.19 23.23
N PRO A 286 35.91 -18.52 24.33
CA PRO A 286 36.40 -17.17 24.51
C PRO A 286 37.93 -17.17 24.39
N PRO A 287 38.56 -16.20 23.69
CA PRO A 287 40.00 -16.11 23.54
C PRO A 287 40.67 -16.13 24.93
N ALA A 288 41.71 -16.94 25.05
CA ALA A 288 42.46 -17.09 26.31
C ALA A 288 42.83 -15.69 26.82
N ALA A 289 42.46 -15.40 28.05
CA ALA A 289 42.58 -14.09 28.67
C ALA A 289 44.00 -13.49 28.48
N PRO A 290 44.12 -12.25 28.02
CA PRO A 290 45.34 -11.49 28.21
C PRO A 290 45.43 -11.16 29.71
N THR A 291 46.57 -11.46 30.28
CA THR A 291 47.08 -11.20 31.62
C THR A 291 46.33 -10.19 32.48
N ALA A 292 45.89 -10.68 33.64
CA ALA A 292 45.61 -10.02 34.93
C ALA A 292 45.36 -8.49 34.88
N ASN A 293 44.14 -8.06 34.79
CA ASN A 293 43.44 -7.01 35.53
C ASN A 293 42.10 -6.51 34.90
N SER A 294 41.68 -7.09 33.81
CA SER A 294 40.30 -6.87 33.29
C SER A 294 39.72 -8.22 32.89
N ALA A 295 38.96 -8.82 33.77
CA ALA A 295 38.16 -9.98 33.40
C ALA A 295 37.17 -9.55 32.31
N PRO A 296 37.22 -10.12 31.08
CA PRO A 296 36.15 -9.92 30.13
C PRO A 296 34.90 -10.49 30.77
N ALA A 297 33.89 -9.67 30.97
CA ALA A 297 32.60 -10.12 31.47
C ALA A 297 32.12 -11.23 30.53
N ALA A 298 31.83 -12.42 31.07
CA ALA A 298 31.25 -13.51 30.30
C ALA A 298 30.03 -12.95 29.52
N PRO A 299 29.87 -13.32 28.23
CA PRO A 299 28.76 -12.81 27.44
C PRO A 299 27.46 -13.07 28.20
N THR A 300 26.72 -12.02 28.53
CA THR A 300 25.43 -12.16 29.20
C THR A 300 24.49 -12.88 28.24
N LEU A 301 23.59 -13.70 28.79
CA LEU A 301 22.55 -14.37 27.98
C LEU A 301 21.84 -13.39 27.05
N GLU A 302 21.62 -12.18 27.51
CA GLU A 302 21.03 -11.09 26.75
C GLU A 302 21.88 -10.65 25.55
N GLY A 303 23.19 -10.53 25.71
CA GLY A 303 24.11 -10.20 24.61
C GLY A 303 24.15 -11.29 23.54
N VAL A 304 24.09 -12.57 23.94
CA VAL A 304 24.03 -13.70 23.00
C VAL A 304 22.71 -13.70 22.24
N LEU A 305 21.59 -13.48 22.90
CA LEU A 305 20.27 -13.41 22.27
C LEU A 305 20.19 -12.25 21.27
N ARG A 306 20.70 -11.08 21.61
CA ARG A 306 20.73 -9.90 20.73
C ARG A 306 21.58 -10.11 19.48
N SER A 307 22.77 -10.67 19.61
CA SER A 307 23.61 -10.96 18.44
C SER A 307 22.96 -11.96 17.50
N HIS A 308 22.23 -12.95 18.03
CA HIS A 308 21.41 -13.85 17.20
C HIS A 308 20.24 -13.13 16.51
N THR A 309 19.58 -12.20 17.20
CA THR A 309 18.48 -11.42 16.62
C THR A 309 18.98 -10.54 15.47
N ILE A 310 20.12 -9.86 15.65
CA ILE A 310 20.76 -9.06 14.58
C ILE A 310 21.12 -9.94 13.38
N TYR A 311 21.76 -11.07 13.63
CA TYR A 311 22.12 -12.00 12.57
C TYR A 311 20.89 -12.50 11.80
N PHE A 312 19.86 -12.96 12.50
CA PHE A 312 18.62 -13.43 11.90
C PHE A 312 17.90 -12.35 11.08
N ALA A 313 17.88 -11.11 11.58
CA ALA A 313 17.26 -10.00 10.86
C ALA A 313 18.02 -9.66 9.57
N LEU A 314 19.36 -9.66 9.60
CA LEU A 314 20.20 -9.43 8.42
C LEU A 314 20.09 -10.58 7.41
N GLU A 315 20.02 -11.83 7.88
CA GLU A 315 19.80 -13.01 7.03
C GLU A 315 18.45 -12.90 6.33
N THR A 316 17.40 -12.56 7.07
CA THR A 316 16.05 -12.36 6.52
C THR A 316 16.03 -11.23 5.48
N LEU A 317 16.67 -10.10 5.76
CA LEU A 317 16.83 -8.99 4.82
C LEU A 317 17.52 -9.45 3.53
N ALA A 318 18.64 -10.17 3.63
CA ALA A 318 19.40 -10.63 2.49
C ALA A 318 18.61 -11.67 1.65
N GLN A 319 17.89 -12.58 2.29
CA GLN A 319 17.05 -13.59 1.62
C GLN A 319 15.88 -12.93 0.87
N GLU A 320 15.16 -12.01 1.53
CA GLU A 320 14.04 -11.28 0.90
C GLU A 320 14.53 -10.39 -0.23
N LEU A 321 15.72 -9.79 -0.10
CA LEU A 321 16.33 -8.98 -1.13
C LEU A 321 16.75 -9.81 -2.36
N ALA A 322 17.32 -10.99 -2.16
CA ALA A 322 17.63 -11.92 -3.24
C ALA A 322 16.35 -12.32 -4.00
N ALA A 323 15.26 -12.65 -3.28
CA ALA A 323 13.99 -12.96 -3.87
C ALA A 323 13.36 -11.78 -4.62
N ALA A 324 13.48 -10.56 -4.05
CA ALA A 324 13.03 -9.32 -4.70
C ALA A 324 13.79 -9.04 -6.00
N GLN A 325 15.10 -9.30 -6.06
CA GLN A 325 15.88 -9.16 -7.29
C GLN A 325 15.40 -10.08 -8.40
N VAL A 326 15.08 -11.33 -8.10
CA VAL A 326 14.52 -12.29 -9.07
C VAL A 326 13.16 -11.77 -9.57
N THR A 327 12.30 -11.36 -8.65
CA THR A 327 10.97 -10.81 -8.99
C THR A 327 11.08 -9.52 -9.82
N ALA A 328 12.03 -8.66 -9.53
CA ALA A 328 12.25 -7.44 -10.29
C ALA A 328 12.69 -7.72 -11.74
N ARG A 329 13.46 -8.79 -11.98
CA ARG A 329 13.81 -9.24 -13.34
C ARG A 329 12.60 -9.76 -14.11
N GLU A 330 11.68 -10.47 -13.47
CA GLU A 330 10.43 -10.91 -14.09
C GLU A 330 9.64 -9.69 -14.62
N LEU A 331 9.62 -8.58 -13.91
CA LEU A 331 8.95 -7.34 -14.32
C LEU A 331 9.48 -6.80 -15.66
N LEU A 332 10.77 -6.95 -15.92
CA LEU A 332 11.39 -6.53 -17.20
C LEU A 332 11.10 -7.48 -18.33
N ALA A 333 11.20 -8.77 -18.10
CA ALA A 333 10.92 -9.77 -19.13
C ALA A 333 9.49 -9.62 -19.68
N GLU A 334 8.53 -9.30 -18.81
CA GLU A 334 7.15 -9.01 -19.19
C GLU A 334 7.02 -7.69 -19.99
N GLY A 335 7.90 -6.71 -19.73
CA GLY A 335 7.93 -5.43 -20.45
C GLY A 335 8.44 -5.54 -21.90
N SER A 336 9.42 -6.39 -22.13
CA SER A 336 10.03 -6.59 -23.45
C SER A 336 9.13 -7.37 -24.42
N THR A 337 8.38 -8.34 -23.93
CA THR A 337 7.45 -9.12 -24.73
C THR A 337 6.24 -8.33 -25.25
N GLN A 338 5.81 -7.29 -24.53
CA GLN A 338 4.73 -6.42 -24.98
C GLN A 338 5.17 -5.32 -25.97
N SER A 339 6.44 -4.93 -25.98
CA SER A 339 6.98 -3.96 -26.95
C SER A 339 7.20 -4.59 -28.31
N SER A 340 7.46 -5.89 -28.42
CA SER A 340 7.64 -6.61 -29.67
C SER A 340 6.32 -7.06 -30.33
N ALA A 341 5.19 -6.92 -29.64
CA ALA A 341 3.85 -7.29 -30.12
C ALA A 341 3.01 -6.10 -30.62
N LYS A 342 3.59 -4.90 -30.66
CA LYS A 342 3.04 -3.69 -31.30
C LYS A 342 3.82 -3.35 -32.55
#